data_2b0848c9c2623db0ce8343379d4e3d97
#
_entry.id   2b0848c9c2623db0ce8343379d4e3d97
#
_cell.length_a   1.000
_cell.length_b   1.000
_cell.length_c   1.000
_cell.angle_alpha   90.00
_cell.angle_beta   90.00
_cell.angle_gamma   90.00
#
_symmetry.space_group_name_H-M   'P 1'
#
loop_
_entity.id
_entity.type
_entity.pdbx_description
1 polymer ?
#
loop_
_entity_poly.entity_id
_entity_poly.type
_entity_poly.pdbx_seq_one_letter_code
_entity_poly.pdbx_strand_id
1 'polypeptide(L)'
;MRTADLVSRYMVLTEEIMPNLARTSHRHWPVRNDHCFQRIVLDAVCGGVWYDHLLRPAFKNLTHDQAANAVDLCNNIISGDTDLVVLNKQSLKWRGKY
;
A
#
# COMPACT_ATOMS: atom_id res chain seq x y z
N MET A 1 9.88 2.53 -17.33
CA MET A 1 9.26 3.59 -16.49
C MET A 1 10.26 4.02 -15.43
N ARG A 2 10.38 5.31 -15.19
CA ARG A 2 11.30 5.83 -14.17
C ARG A 2 10.78 5.55 -12.77
N THR A 3 11.70 5.44 -11.80
CA THR A 3 11.32 5.28 -10.39
C THR A 3 10.38 6.39 -9.92
N ALA A 4 10.66 7.65 -10.31
CA ALA A 4 9.79 8.78 -9.95
C ALA A 4 8.36 8.61 -10.46
N ASP A 5 8.19 8.04 -11.66
CA ASP A 5 6.85 7.79 -12.23
C ASP A 5 6.11 6.69 -11.45
N LEU A 6 6.82 5.65 -11.05
CA LEU A 6 6.25 4.58 -10.23
C LEU A 6 5.84 5.09 -8.85
N VAL A 7 6.68 5.91 -8.23
CA VAL A 7 6.36 6.53 -6.93
C VAL A 7 5.14 7.43 -7.06
N SER A 8 5.09 8.27 -8.11
CA SER A 8 3.92 9.14 -8.35
C SER A 8 2.65 8.31 -8.54
N ARG A 9 2.73 7.21 -9.28
CA ARG A 9 1.59 6.32 -9.49
C ARG A 9 1.13 5.67 -8.19
N TYR A 10 2.07 5.19 -7.38
CA TYR A 10 1.78 4.64 -6.05
C TYR A 10 1.07 5.68 -5.17
N MET A 11 1.54 6.93 -5.17
CA MET A 11 0.94 7.99 -4.37
C MET A 11 -0.50 8.29 -4.83
N VAL A 12 -0.74 8.37 -6.14
CA VAL A 12 -2.10 8.56 -6.67
C VAL A 12 -3.02 7.40 -6.30
N LEU A 13 -2.52 6.17 -6.43
CA LEU A 13 -3.30 4.98 -6.08
C LEU A 13 -3.72 4.98 -4.61
N THR A 14 -2.79 5.29 -3.70
CA THR A 14 -3.05 5.22 -2.25
C THR A 14 -3.75 6.45 -1.69
N GLU A 15 -3.54 7.63 -2.27
CA GLU A 15 -4.11 8.88 -1.77
C GLU A 15 -5.48 9.20 -2.36
N GLU A 16 -5.73 8.79 -3.61
CA GLU A 16 -6.93 9.19 -4.35
C GLU A 16 -7.78 8.01 -4.78
N ILE A 17 -7.21 7.07 -5.55
CA ILE A 17 -7.98 6.01 -6.19
C ILE A 17 -8.55 5.03 -5.17
N MET A 18 -7.70 4.44 -4.34
CA MET A 18 -8.14 3.44 -3.36
C MET A 18 -9.09 4.01 -2.30
N PRO A 19 -8.82 5.19 -1.71
CA PRO A 19 -9.79 5.80 -0.79
C PRO A 19 -11.15 6.05 -1.44
N ASN A 20 -11.17 6.52 -2.70
CA ASN A 20 -12.42 6.71 -3.42
C ASN A 20 -13.17 5.39 -3.67
N LEU A 21 -12.45 4.35 -4.08
CA LEU A 21 -13.04 3.01 -4.27
C LEU A 21 -13.60 2.46 -2.96
N ALA A 22 -12.90 2.65 -1.84
CA ALA A 22 -13.34 2.19 -0.53
C ALA A 22 -14.66 2.83 -0.10
N ARG A 23 -14.97 4.02 -0.59
CA ARG A 23 -16.21 4.74 -0.28
C ARG A 23 -17.33 4.48 -1.28
N THR A 24 -17.03 3.85 -2.39
CA THR A 24 -17.99 3.59 -3.48
C THR A 24 -18.16 2.11 -3.77
N SER A 25 -17.37 1.56 -4.68
CA SER A 25 -17.52 0.19 -5.17
C SER A 25 -16.86 -0.90 -4.31
N HIS A 26 -15.95 -0.52 -3.42
CA HIS A 26 -15.19 -1.46 -2.58
C HIS A 26 -15.42 -1.21 -1.09
N ARG A 27 -16.68 -1.03 -0.71
CA ARG A 27 -17.07 -0.72 0.68
C ARG A 27 -16.78 -1.84 1.66
N HIS A 28 -16.55 -3.05 1.17
CA HIS A 28 -16.18 -4.21 1.98
C HIS A 28 -14.73 -4.15 2.48
N TRP A 29 -13.91 -3.26 1.93
CA TRP A 29 -12.53 -3.10 2.37
C TRP A 29 -12.48 -2.66 3.83
N PRO A 30 -11.47 -3.16 4.62
CA PRO A 30 -11.38 -2.87 6.05
C PRO A 30 -10.88 -1.46 6.37
N VAL A 31 -10.33 -0.73 5.39
CA VAL A 31 -9.76 0.61 5.56
C VAL A 31 -10.25 1.54 4.46
N ARG A 32 -10.17 2.85 4.70
CA ARG A 32 -10.68 3.88 3.77
C ARG A 32 -9.76 5.08 3.59
N ASN A 33 -8.75 5.23 4.43
CA ASN A 33 -7.88 6.42 4.42
C ASN A 33 -6.56 6.15 3.72
N ASP A 34 -5.99 7.18 3.12
CA ASP A 34 -4.73 7.14 2.39
C ASP A 34 -3.58 6.51 3.19
N HIS A 35 -3.37 6.98 4.43
CA HIS A 35 -2.28 6.45 5.26
C HIS A 35 -2.50 4.99 5.66
N CYS A 36 -3.74 4.51 5.72
CA CYS A 36 -4.02 3.10 5.97
C CYS A 36 -3.60 2.24 4.77
N PHE A 37 -3.92 2.68 3.55
CA PHE A 37 -3.49 1.97 2.34
C PHE A 37 -1.98 1.99 2.21
N GLN A 38 -1.35 3.13 2.48
CA GLN A 38 0.12 3.25 2.42
C GLN A 38 0.79 2.32 3.44
N ARG A 39 0.28 2.26 4.67
CA ARG A 39 0.79 1.33 5.70
C ARG A 39 0.73 -0.11 5.22
N ILE A 40 -0.43 -0.55 4.74
CA ILE A 40 -0.64 -1.94 4.32
C ILE A 40 0.27 -2.31 3.15
N VAL A 41 0.29 -1.46 2.12
CA VAL A 41 1.08 -1.70 0.92
C VAL A 41 2.58 -1.70 1.23
N LEU A 42 3.05 -0.70 1.98
CA LEU A 42 4.48 -0.60 2.32
C LEU A 42 4.93 -1.74 3.24
N ASP A 43 4.13 -2.11 4.23
CA ASP A 43 4.45 -3.24 5.09
C ASP A 43 4.55 -4.55 4.28
N ALA A 44 3.63 -4.76 3.34
CA ALA A 44 3.66 -5.94 2.48
C ALA A 44 4.90 -5.96 1.57
N VAL A 45 5.23 -4.81 0.96
CA VAL A 45 6.41 -4.69 0.09
C VAL A 45 7.70 -4.93 0.87
N CYS A 46 7.79 -4.41 2.08
CA CYS A 46 8.99 -4.55 2.93
C CYS A 46 9.05 -5.89 3.67
N GLY A 47 7.95 -6.62 3.76
CA GLY A 47 7.90 -7.87 4.51
C GLY A 47 7.94 -7.67 6.03
N GLY A 48 7.44 -6.56 6.52
CA GLY A 48 7.44 -6.18 7.93
C GLY A 48 6.99 -4.73 8.07
N VAL A 49 7.20 -4.15 9.26
CA VAL A 49 6.87 -2.74 9.47
C VAL A 49 7.78 -1.87 8.60
N TRP A 50 7.20 -1.08 7.69
CA TRP A 50 7.99 -0.41 6.64
C TRP A 50 9.09 0.53 7.17
N TYR A 51 8.85 1.23 8.27
CA TYR A 51 9.86 2.17 8.80
C TYR A 51 11.03 1.50 9.50
N ASP A 52 11.01 0.16 9.64
CA ASP A 52 12.18 -0.61 10.05
C ASP A 52 13.10 -0.90 8.85
N HIS A 53 12.62 -0.68 7.63
CA HIS A 53 13.32 -0.99 6.38
C HIS A 53 13.63 0.24 5.54
N LEU A 54 12.82 1.31 5.65
CA LEU A 54 12.92 2.52 4.85
C LEU A 54 13.04 3.75 5.74
N LEU A 55 13.84 4.72 5.30
CA LEU A 55 13.87 6.04 5.93
C LEU A 55 12.56 6.79 5.66
N ARG A 56 12.22 7.71 6.54
CA ARG A 56 11.07 8.60 6.36
C ARG A 56 11.45 9.84 5.56
N PRO A 57 10.59 10.34 4.69
CA PRO A 57 9.32 9.75 4.30
C PRO A 57 9.51 8.60 3.30
N ALA A 58 8.65 7.59 3.39
CA ALA A 58 8.80 6.37 2.60
C ALA A 58 8.88 6.65 1.09
N PHE A 59 8.00 7.53 0.56
CA PHE A 59 7.92 7.78 -0.87
C PHE A 59 9.23 8.34 -1.48
N LYS A 60 10.07 8.99 -0.67
CA LYS A 60 11.37 9.50 -1.12
C LYS A 60 12.47 8.46 -1.06
N ASN A 61 12.22 7.32 -0.42
CA ASN A 61 13.25 6.32 -0.12
C ASN A 61 12.96 4.95 -0.71
N LEU A 62 11.91 4.82 -1.53
CA LEU A 62 11.61 3.59 -2.25
C LEU A 62 12.63 3.34 -3.35
N THR A 63 13.15 2.12 -3.40
CA THR A 63 13.94 1.68 -4.56
C THR A 63 13.01 1.51 -5.76
N HIS A 64 13.60 1.38 -6.96
CA HIS A 64 12.81 1.13 -8.17
C HIS A 64 11.95 -0.13 -8.02
N ASP A 65 12.54 -1.22 -7.55
CA ASP A 65 11.83 -2.49 -7.39
C ASP A 65 10.71 -2.38 -6.34
N GLN A 66 10.97 -1.70 -5.24
CA GLN A 66 9.94 -1.47 -4.21
C GLN A 66 8.79 -0.64 -4.76
N ALA A 67 9.08 0.42 -5.51
CA ALA A 67 8.04 1.25 -6.12
C ALA A 67 7.21 0.46 -7.13
N ALA A 68 7.86 -0.34 -7.98
CA ALA A 68 7.18 -1.20 -8.94
C ALA A 68 6.28 -2.23 -8.23
N ASN A 69 6.80 -2.87 -7.19
CA ASN A 69 6.04 -3.84 -6.41
C ASN A 69 4.85 -3.18 -5.70
N ALA A 70 5.01 -1.96 -5.21
CA ALA A 70 3.93 -1.21 -4.56
C ALA A 70 2.79 -0.91 -5.55
N VAL A 71 3.13 -0.47 -6.77
CA VAL A 71 2.13 -0.23 -7.83
C VAL A 71 1.40 -1.52 -8.21
N ASP A 72 2.14 -2.59 -8.43
CA ASP A 72 1.57 -3.90 -8.78
C ASP A 72 0.63 -4.40 -7.68
N LEU A 73 1.05 -4.27 -6.42
CA LEU A 73 0.24 -4.69 -5.28
C LEU A 73 -1.06 -3.89 -5.19
N CYS A 74 -0.99 -2.56 -5.36
CA CYS A 74 -2.19 -1.72 -5.38
C CYS A 74 -3.17 -2.17 -6.47
N ASN A 75 -2.67 -2.43 -7.67
CA ASN A 75 -3.50 -2.89 -8.79
C ASN A 75 -4.11 -4.27 -8.50
N ASN A 76 -3.36 -5.18 -7.89
CA ASN A 76 -3.86 -6.52 -7.53
C ASN A 76 -4.92 -6.44 -6.42
N ILE A 77 -4.80 -5.51 -5.49
CA ILE A 77 -5.81 -5.27 -4.47
C ILE A 77 -7.10 -4.75 -5.13
N ILE A 78 -6.99 -3.81 -6.04
CA ILE A 78 -8.14 -3.22 -6.74
C ILE A 78 -8.87 -4.28 -7.57
N SER A 79 -8.14 -5.13 -8.28
CA SER A 79 -8.71 -6.18 -9.12
C SER A 79 -9.29 -7.35 -8.33
N GLY A 80 -8.95 -7.47 -7.04
CA GLY A 80 -9.37 -8.59 -6.21
C GLY A 80 -8.45 -9.81 -6.27
N ASP A 81 -7.35 -9.73 -7.02
CA ASP A 81 -6.36 -10.82 -7.08
C ASP A 81 -5.62 -10.99 -5.75
N THR A 82 -5.52 -9.93 -4.97
CA THR A 82 -4.93 -9.94 -3.64
C THR A 82 -5.96 -9.45 -2.63
N ASP A 83 -6.15 -10.20 -1.54
CA ASP A 83 -7.11 -9.88 -0.49
C ASP A 83 -6.56 -8.84 0.47
N LEU A 84 -7.14 -7.65 0.46
CA LEU A 84 -6.74 -6.54 1.34
C LEU A 84 -6.94 -6.88 2.82
N VAL A 85 -7.95 -7.68 3.16
CA VAL A 85 -8.20 -8.09 4.54
C VAL A 85 -7.01 -8.89 5.08
N VAL A 86 -6.49 -9.81 4.29
CA VAL A 86 -5.31 -10.63 4.65
C VAL A 86 -4.09 -9.74 4.85
N LEU A 87 -3.83 -8.82 3.91
CA LEU A 87 -2.69 -7.91 4.00
C LEU A 87 -2.81 -6.98 5.22
N ASN A 88 -4.00 -6.49 5.51
CA ASN A 88 -4.23 -5.64 6.66
C ASN A 88 -3.95 -6.39 7.97
N LYS A 89 -4.45 -7.61 8.09
CA LYS A 89 -4.19 -8.46 9.26
C LYS A 89 -2.70 -8.72 9.42
N GLN A 90 -2.00 -9.02 8.34
CA GLN A 90 -0.56 -9.27 8.38
C GLN A 90 0.21 -8.03 8.84
N SER A 91 -0.14 -6.85 8.32
CA SER A 91 0.45 -5.58 8.73
C SER A 91 0.24 -5.34 10.22
N LEU A 92 -0.99 -5.49 10.71
CA LEU A 92 -1.33 -5.32 12.11
C LEU A 92 -0.60 -6.33 13.00
N LYS A 93 -0.44 -7.56 12.53
CA LYS A 93 0.29 -8.59 13.27
C LYS A 93 1.76 -8.20 13.45
N TRP A 94 2.42 -7.74 12.39
CA TRP A 94 3.81 -7.27 12.49
C TRP A 94 3.96 -6.12 13.49
N ARG A 95 2.91 -5.31 13.65
CA ARG A 95 2.90 -4.17 14.58
C ARG A 95 2.43 -4.54 15.98
N GLY A 96 2.08 -5.82 16.21
CA GLY A 96 1.56 -6.29 17.49
C GLY A 96 0.16 -5.78 17.82
N LYS A 97 -0.63 -5.46 16.79
CA LYS A 97 -1.96 -4.84 16.95
C LYS A 97 -3.05 -5.69 16.31
N TYR A 98 -3.49 -6.69 17.04
CA TYR A 98 -4.69 -7.38 16.61
C TYR A 98 -5.29 -8.23 17.71
#